data_d6542c44e59f4421f08a5b1ba2d157cb
#
_entry.id   d6542c44e59f4421f08a5b1ba2d157cb
#
_cell.length_a   1.000
_cell.length_b   1.000
_cell.length_c   1.000
_cell.angle_alpha   90.00
_cell.angle_beta   90.00
_cell.angle_gamma   90.00
#
_symmetry.space_group_name_H-M   'P 1'
#
loop_
_entity.id
_entity.type
_entity.pdbx_description
1 polymer ?
#
loop_
_entity_poly.entity_id
_entity_poly.type
_entity_poly.pdbx_seq_one_letter_code
_entity_poly.pdbx_strand_id
1 'polypeptide(L)'
;MSDFNDFNNPQVASLPKHLKQFIVAQHYEHYTPVDHAVWRYVMRQNYSYLKNVAYYPYIPGLEQAGLSIEKVPNLQEMNDALGKIGWGAVTVDGFIPPVAFMEYQAYKVLVIAADIRQLNHIEYTPAPDIIHESAGHAPIIGDTAYNQYLSYFGSIGAKAIFSSNDFELYEAIRRLSILKEMPDADVAAIAKAEKEVAFCQKNLGEPSEMALLSRLHWWTVEYGLIGSLENSKIYGAGLLSSIGESANCMKPEVKKITYTLDAVNYPFDITKEQPQLFVTPTFQNLIEVLEAFADTMAFRKGGTESVLKAIECKNPCTAVFSSGLQVSGVFTDVGMDLENQTTYIKTTGPSALAFNNKELEGHGKTYHAEGFSSPVGKLKASEKALEDYTDADLADAGILKNTTCALVFENGFQVQGMVESWLRKENKLLLISFSNCTVQDSKGNSYFKPEWGTFDMAVGEKIVSVYNGAADKDAFEEIALVSGTNTYHPNYDEHTLAYHRLFQQVRTCREKSSGYDILSEIWASLQSKHREDWLCSLEILELLELNGLHAPLAREIRTYLENKASTEPEYSKLIHDGLYIIKHPVSQLN
;
A
#
# COMPACT_ATOMS: atom_id res chain seq x y z
N MET A 1 -24.89 -7.16 5.36
CA MET A 1 -23.91 -6.65 6.34
C MET A 1 -23.38 -7.85 7.11
N SER A 2 -22.68 -8.68 6.44
CA SER A 2 -22.13 -9.89 7.06
C SER A 2 -21.03 -10.29 6.14
N ASP A 3 -20.00 -10.78 6.60
CA ASP A 3 -18.85 -11.39 5.94
C ASP A 3 -17.61 -10.50 5.82
N PHE A 4 -17.57 -9.36 6.48
CA PHE A 4 -16.28 -8.85 6.89
C PHE A 4 -15.77 -9.78 7.97
N ASN A 5 -14.55 -10.27 7.78
CA ASN A 5 -13.81 -10.98 8.77
C ASN A 5 -13.95 -10.27 10.12
N ASP A 6 -14.84 -10.77 10.97
CA ASP A 6 -15.12 -10.20 12.28
C ASP A 6 -13.98 -10.62 13.23
N PHE A 7 -12.75 -10.23 12.84
CA PHE A 7 -11.58 -10.50 13.64
C PHE A 7 -11.67 -9.68 14.92
N ASN A 8 -11.57 -10.34 16.05
CA ASN A 8 -11.42 -9.68 17.36
C ASN A 8 -10.05 -8.98 17.49
N ASN A 9 -9.48 -8.54 16.37
CA ASN A 9 -8.22 -7.81 16.32
C ASN A 9 -8.50 -6.32 16.46
N PRO A 10 -7.97 -5.63 17.50
CA PRO A 10 -8.25 -4.22 17.76
C PRO A 10 -7.82 -3.28 16.62
N GLN A 11 -6.71 -3.60 15.91
CA GLN A 11 -6.21 -2.80 14.80
C GLN A 11 -7.19 -2.85 13.63
N VAL A 12 -7.63 -4.06 13.26
CA VAL A 12 -8.62 -4.25 12.18
C VAL A 12 -9.96 -3.59 12.54
N ALA A 13 -10.41 -3.73 13.79
CA ALA A 13 -11.64 -3.11 14.27
C ALA A 13 -11.60 -1.57 14.19
N SER A 14 -10.41 -0.97 14.43
CA SER A 14 -10.21 0.48 14.43
C SER A 14 -10.12 1.11 13.03
N LEU A 15 -10.04 0.31 11.96
CA LEU A 15 -9.95 0.82 10.60
C LEU A 15 -11.13 1.73 10.27
N PRO A 16 -10.91 2.88 9.60
CA PRO A 16 -11.97 3.74 9.11
C PRO A 16 -12.74 3.05 7.96
N LYS A 17 -13.93 3.55 7.67
CA LYS A 17 -14.82 2.95 6.67
C LYS A 17 -14.22 2.95 5.26
N HIS A 18 -13.53 4.03 4.89
CA HIS A 18 -12.91 4.14 3.56
C HIS A 18 -11.81 3.12 3.32
N LEU A 19 -11.19 2.55 4.35
CA LEU A 19 -10.28 1.41 4.21
C LEU A 19 -11.05 0.09 4.21
N LYS A 20 -12.05 -0.07 5.07
CA LYS A 20 -12.83 -1.31 5.16
C LYS A 20 -13.48 -1.74 3.84
N GLN A 21 -13.73 -0.80 2.91
CA GLN A 21 -14.28 -1.11 1.59
C GLN A 21 -13.39 -2.02 0.71
N PHE A 22 -12.08 -2.08 0.97
CA PHE A 22 -11.14 -2.92 0.20
C PHE A 22 -10.98 -4.33 0.77
N ILE A 23 -11.56 -4.60 1.96
CA ILE A 23 -11.39 -5.89 2.63
C ILE A 23 -12.32 -6.92 1.99
N VAL A 24 -11.75 -8.07 1.65
CA VAL A 24 -12.48 -9.25 1.16
C VAL A 24 -12.30 -10.44 2.09
N ALA A 25 -13.19 -11.44 1.99
CA ALA A 25 -13.01 -12.70 2.70
C ALA A 25 -11.88 -13.52 2.09
N GLN A 26 -11.09 -14.20 2.91
CA GLN A 26 -10.02 -15.06 2.42
C GLN A 26 -10.53 -16.30 1.66
N HIS A 27 -11.70 -16.82 2.00
CA HIS A 27 -12.22 -18.09 1.47
C HIS A 27 -11.19 -19.22 1.52
N TYR A 28 -10.64 -19.46 2.70
CA TYR A 28 -9.54 -20.41 2.94
C TYR A 28 -9.80 -21.81 2.36
N GLU A 29 -11.05 -22.23 2.33
CA GLU A 29 -11.53 -23.51 1.76
C GLU A 29 -11.38 -23.61 0.24
N HIS A 30 -11.13 -22.49 -0.45
CA HIS A 30 -10.93 -22.47 -1.90
C HIS A 30 -9.48 -22.75 -2.31
N TYR A 31 -8.51 -22.64 -1.39
CA TYR A 31 -7.15 -23.05 -1.71
C TYR A 31 -7.08 -24.54 -2.02
N THR A 32 -6.60 -24.84 -3.21
CA THR A 32 -6.48 -26.21 -3.69
C THR A 32 -5.32 -26.95 -3.00
N PRO A 33 -5.30 -28.29 -3.04
CA PRO A 33 -4.14 -29.06 -2.57
C PRO A 33 -2.84 -28.69 -3.31
N VAL A 34 -2.91 -28.23 -4.56
CA VAL A 34 -1.76 -27.74 -5.33
C VAL A 34 -1.26 -26.43 -4.77
N ASP A 35 -2.15 -25.49 -4.39
CA ASP A 35 -1.77 -24.22 -3.79
C ASP A 35 -1.01 -24.42 -2.47
N HIS A 36 -1.45 -25.36 -1.64
CA HIS A 36 -0.71 -25.73 -0.44
C HIS A 36 0.65 -26.35 -0.73
N ALA A 37 0.80 -27.10 -1.81
CA ALA A 37 2.08 -27.66 -2.23
C ALA A 37 3.02 -26.58 -2.78
N VAL A 38 2.49 -25.61 -3.54
CA VAL A 38 3.23 -24.42 -4.01
C VAL A 38 3.75 -23.63 -2.83
N TRP A 39 2.87 -23.28 -1.87
CA TRP A 39 3.27 -22.62 -0.63
C TRP A 39 4.41 -23.35 0.06
N ARG A 40 4.20 -24.64 0.30
CA ARG A 40 5.17 -25.48 1.01
C ARG A 40 6.52 -25.53 0.30
N TYR A 41 6.52 -25.67 -1.01
CA TYR A 41 7.74 -25.69 -1.80
C TYR A 41 8.51 -24.35 -1.64
N VAL A 42 7.85 -23.22 -1.86
CA VAL A 42 8.48 -21.90 -1.77
C VAL A 42 9.00 -21.64 -0.35
N MET A 43 8.18 -21.92 0.66
CA MET A 43 8.55 -21.67 2.06
C MET A 43 9.74 -22.50 2.52
N ARG A 44 9.84 -23.73 2.08
CA ARG A 44 10.99 -24.60 2.41
C ARG A 44 12.27 -24.16 1.72
N GLN A 45 12.19 -23.72 0.46
CA GLN A 45 13.31 -23.13 -0.25
C GLN A 45 13.81 -21.89 0.48
N ASN A 46 12.90 -20.96 0.75
CA ASN A 46 13.22 -19.72 1.44
C ASN A 46 13.79 -19.99 2.85
N TYR A 47 13.16 -20.84 3.64
CA TYR A 47 13.65 -21.17 4.98
C TYR A 47 15.08 -21.75 4.95
N SER A 48 15.34 -22.69 4.05
CA SER A 48 16.65 -23.35 3.95
C SER A 48 17.79 -22.35 3.72
N TYR A 49 17.55 -21.33 2.91
CA TYR A 49 18.54 -20.31 2.57
C TYR A 49 18.54 -19.15 3.56
N LEU A 50 17.36 -18.59 3.85
CA LEU A 50 17.21 -17.35 4.61
C LEU A 50 17.65 -17.48 6.07
N LYS A 51 17.60 -18.68 6.66
CA LYS A 51 18.14 -18.91 8.03
C LYS A 51 19.58 -18.46 8.22
N ASN A 52 20.36 -18.35 7.13
CA ASN A 52 21.77 -17.95 7.18
C ASN A 52 21.98 -16.47 6.83
N VAL A 53 21.12 -15.88 5.98
CA VAL A 53 21.33 -14.56 5.38
C VAL A 53 20.26 -13.52 5.75
N ALA A 54 19.12 -13.94 6.25
CA ALA A 54 18.11 -13.01 6.73
C ALA A 54 18.51 -12.36 8.05
N TYR A 55 18.02 -11.14 8.26
CA TYR A 55 18.12 -10.48 9.55
C TYR A 55 17.31 -11.27 10.60
N TYR A 56 17.91 -11.50 11.75
CA TYR A 56 17.14 -11.99 12.90
C TYR A 56 16.20 -10.87 13.36
N PRO A 57 14.90 -11.05 13.52
CA PRO A 57 14.22 -12.31 13.88
C PRO A 57 13.36 -12.94 12.76
N TYR A 58 13.76 -13.00 11.50
CA TYR A 58 12.89 -13.54 10.42
C TYR A 58 12.35 -14.94 10.74
N ILE A 59 13.21 -15.89 11.13
CA ILE A 59 12.78 -17.27 11.39
C ILE A 59 11.83 -17.36 12.61
N PRO A 60 12.16 -16.80 13.78
CA PRO A 60 11.20 -16.70 14.87
C PRO A 60 9.97 -15.85 14.49
N GLY A 61 10.13 -14.88 13.60
CA GLY A 61 9.06 -14.02 13.11
C GLY A 61 7.98 -14.77 12.32
N LEU A 62 8.33 -15.86 11.62
CA LEU A 62 7.33 -16.72 10.98
C LEU A 62 6.33 -17.28 12.01
N GLU A 63 6.82 -17.82 13.12
CA GLU A 63 5.96 -18.32 14.20
C GLU A 63 5.18 -17.19 14.90
N GLN A 64 5.83 -16.04 15.15
CA GLN A 64 5.19 -14.87 15.74
C GLN A 64 4.08 -14.29 14.87
N ALA A 65 4.16 -14.49 13.56
CA ALA A 65 3.12 -14.09 12.61
C ALA A 65 2.05 -15.18 12.36
N GLY A 66 2.14 -16.32 13.03
CA GLY A 66 1.22 -17.44 12.86
C GLY A 66 1.40 -18.22 11.55
N LEU A 67 2.61 -18.17 10.98
CA LEU A 67 2.92 -18.80 9.68
C LEU A 67 3.51 -20.19 9.86
N SER A 68 2.98 -21.14 9.08
CA SER A 68 3.55 -22.47 8.91
C SER A 68 4.22 -22.59 7.54
N ILE A 69 5.35 -23.29 7.46
CA ILE A 69 5.97 -23.62 6.18
C ILE A 69 5.23 -24.74 5.43
N GLU A 70 4.25 -25.40 6.04
CA GLU A 70 3.60 -26.60 5.52
C GLU A 70 2.25 -26.32 4.82
N LYS A 71 1.63 -25.18 5.05
CA LYS A 71 0.30 -24.84 4.50
C LYS A 71 0.15 -23.35 4.28
N VAL A 72 -0.68 -22.96 3.30
CA VAL A 72 -1.12 -21.58 3.10
C VAL A 72 -1.63 -21.03 4.44
N PRO A 73 -1.25 -19.80 4.85
CA PRO A 73 -1.66 -19.24 6.13
C PRO A 73 -3.16 -18.96 6.19
N ASN A 74 -3.74 -19.19 7.34
CA ASN A 74 -5.09 -18.77 7.65
C ASN A 74 -5.06 -17.38 8.26
N LEU A 75 -5.84 -16.45 7.73
CA LEU A 75 -5.83 -15.06 8.18
C LEU A 75 -6.26 -14.88 9.64
N GLN A 76 -7.16 -15.74 10.16
CA GLN A 76 -7.53 -15.70 11.58
C GLN A 76 -6.35 -16.10 12.47
N GLU A 77 -5.63 -17.18 12.11
CA GLU A 77 -4.43 -17.62 12.82
C GLU A 77 -3.37 -16.50 12.83
N MET A 78 -3.20 -15.80 11.69
CA MET A 78 -2.30 -14.64 11.59
C MET A 78 -2.76 -13.48 12.49
N ASN A 79 -4.03 -13.13 12.51
CA ASN A 79 -4.55 -12.06 13.36
C ASN A 79 -4.39 -12.37 14.85
N ASP A 80 -4.61 -13.62 15.25
CA ASP A 80 -4.42 -14.07 16.63
C ASP A 80 -2.95 -13.97 17.07
N ALA A 81 -2.03 -14.17 16.13
CA ALA A 81 -0.60 -14.05 16.38
C ALA A 81 -0.12 -12.58 16.33
N LEU A 82 -0.43 -11.85 15.27
CA LEU A 82 -0.03 -10.46 15.08
C LEU A 82 -0.65 -9.53 16.13
N GLY A 83 -1.87 -9.83 16.60
CA GLY A 83 -2.52 -9.08 17.67
C GLY A 83 -1.69 -8.99 18.95
N LYS A 84 -0.87 -10.01 19.25
CA LYS A 84 0.02 -10.03 20.42
C LYS A 84 1.15 -8.99 20.35
N ILE A 85 1.50 -8.56 19.14
CA ILE A 85 2.51 -7.52 18.90
C ILE A 85 1.89 -6.19 18.43
N GLY A 86 0.57 -6.05 18.55
CA GLY A 86 -0.17 -4.83 18.24
C GLY A 86 -0.36 -4.56 16.73
N TRP A 87 -0.39 -5.63 15.93
CA TRP A 87 -0.71 -5.60 14.50
C TRP A 87 -1.94 -6.45 14.18
N GLY A 88 -2.54 -6.16 13.03
CA GLY A 88 -3.56 -6.99 12.42
C GLY A 88 -3.24 -7.29 10.97
N ALA A 89 -4.06 -8.09 10.32
CA ALA A 89 -3.99 -8.37 8.89
C ALA A 89 -5.38 -8.43 8.28
N VAL A 90 -5.49 -8.02 7.02
CA VAL A 90 -6.70 -8.11 6.22
C VAL A 90 -6.38 -8.67 4.84
N THR A 91 -7.32 -9.35 4.23
CA THR A 91 -7.22 -9.74 2.83
C THR A 91 -7.87 -8.71 1.93
N VAL A 92 -7.25 -8.51 0.78
CA VAL A 92 -7.75 -7.65 -0.30
C VAL A 92 -7.77 -8.42 -1.62
N ASP A 93 -8.58 -7.93 -2.56
CA ASP A 93 -8.67 -8.47 -3.91
C ASP A 93 -7.86 -7.57 -4.86
N GLY A 94 -6.76 -8.11 -5.38
CA GLY A 94 -5.89 -7.42 -6.32
C GLY A 94 -5.17 -6.19 -5.75
N PHE A 95 -4.88 -5.22 -6.62
CA PHE A 95 -4.22 -3.98 -6.26
C PHE A 95 -5.17 -2.99 -5.61
N ILE A 96 -4.80 -2.48 -4.45
CA ILE A 96 -5.45 -1.33 -3.82
C ILE A 96 -4.67 -0.04 -4.10
N PRO A 97 -5.30 1.16 -4.00
CA PRO A 97 -4.60 2.42 -4.21
C PRO A 97 -3.37 2.56 -3.31
N PRO A 98 -2.22 3.05 -3.81
CA PRO A 98 -0.99 3.18 -3.02
C PRO A 98 -1.18 3.94 -1.71
N VAL A 99 -2.00 5.00 -1.73
CA VAL A 99 -2.33 5.78 -0.52
C VAL A 99 -3.08 4.92 0.51
N ALA A 100 -4.05 4.09 0.08
CA ALA A 100 -4.76 3.19 0.98
C ALA A 100 -3.82 2.12 1.56
N PHE A 101 -2.92 1.56 0.73
CA PHE A 101 -1.90 0.63 1.19
C PHE A 101 -1.02 1.24 2.30
N MET A 102 -0.54 2.47 2.09
CA MET A 102 0.23 3.19 3.11
C MET A 102 -0.58 3.46 4.37
N GLU A 103 -1.85 3.82 4.21
CA GLU A 103 -2.72 4.12 5.34
C GLU A 103 -3.02 2.89 6.20
N TYR A 104 -3.17 1.70 5.62
CA TYR A 104 -3.27 0.44 6.38
C TYR A 104 -2.04 0.22 7.28
N GLN A 105 -0.83 0.49 6.78
CA GLN A 105 0.39 0.37 7.57
C GLN A 105 0.40 1.38 8.75
N ALA A 106 -0.14 2.59 8.54
CA ALA A 106 -0.30 3.58 9.62
C ALA A 106 -1.21 3.08 10.74
N TYR A 107 -2.26 2.32 10.40
CA TYR A 107 -3.15 1.65 11.36
C TYR A 107 -2.57 0.32 11.90
N LYS A 108 -1.35 -0.03 11.53
CA LYS A 108 -0.70 -1.30 11.90
C LYS A 108 -1.50 -2.52 11.43
N VAL A 109 -2.00 -2.44 10.23
CA VAL A 109 -2.70 -3.53 9.56
C VAL A 109 -1.93 -3.92 8.31
N LEU A 110 -1.56 -5.19 8.21
CA LEU A 110 -0.92 -5.77 7.05
C LEU A 110 -1.99 -6.10 6.01
N VAL A 111 -1.75 -5.68 4.79
CA VAL A 111 -2.60 -6.02 3.64
C VAL A 111 -2.05 -7.27 2.98
N ILE A 112 -2.90 -8.27 2.77
CA ILE A 112 -2.53 -9.56 2.22
C ILE A 112 -3.41 -9.83 1.00
N ALA A 113 -2.79 -10.10 -0.16
CA ALA A 113 -3.54 -10.60 -1.31
C ALA A 113 -4.12 -11.98 -0.97
N ALA A 114 -5.40 -12.20 -1.31
CA ALA A 114 -6.04 -13.50 -1.09
C ALA A 114 -5.55 -14.57 -2.05
N ASP A 115 -5.02 -14.16 -3.21
CA ASP A 115 -4.55 -15.06 -4.25
C ASP A 115 -3.15 -15.61 -3.96
N ILE A 116 -2.85 -16.78 -4.54
CA ILE A 116 -1.53 -17.41 -4.52
C ILE A 116 -1.06 -17.67 -5.95
N ARG A 117 0.23 -17.50 -6.19
CA ARG A 117 0.84 -17.78 -7.49
C ARG A 117 0.60 -19.21 -7.93
N GLN A 118 0.37 -19.39 -9.21
CA GLN A 118 0.15 -20.70 -9.80
C GLN A 118 1.47 -21.51 -9.92
N LEU A 119 1.36 -22.83 -9.97
CA LEU A 119 2.51 -23.73 -10.13
C LEU A 119 3.38 -23.37 -11.35
N ASN A 120 2.77 -22.94 -12.45
CA ASN A 120 3.48 -22.55 -13.68
C ASN A 120 4.28 -21.25 -13.53
N HIS A 121 4.02 -20.46 -12.49
CA HIS A 121 4.67 -19.18 -12.19
C HIS A 121 5.30 -19.16 -10.78
N ILE A 122 5.72 -20.34 -10.29
CA ILE A 122 6.18 -20.50 -8.90
C ILE A 122 7.40 -19.65 -8.56
N GLU A 123 8.30 -19.38 -9.51
CA GLU A 123 9.50 -18.57 -9.29
C GLU A 123 9.21 -17.07 -9.28
N TYR A 124 8.20 -16.65 -10.02
CA TYR A 124 7.88 -15.23 -10.19
C TYR A 124 6.37 -15.03 -10.37
N THR A 125 5.80 -14.05 -9.68
CA THR A 125 4.42 -13.62 -9.87
C THR A 125 4.37 -12.18 -10.38
N PRO A 126 3.49 -11.86 -11.37
CA PRO A 126 3.35 -10.50 -11.90
C PRO A 126 2.69 -9.53 -10.91
N ALA A 127 2.07 -10.04 -9.85
CA ALA A 127 1.43 -9.28 -8.79
C ALA A 127 1.83 -9.83 -7.42
N PRO A 128 1.86 -9.02 -6.35
CA PRO A 128 2.01 -9.52 -5.00
C PRO A 128 0.93 -10.56 -4.67
N ASP A 129 1.35 -11.69 -4.11
CA ASP A 129 0.49 -12.79 -3.71
C ASP A 129 0.60 -13.06 -2.20
N ILE A 130 -0.20 -14.00 -1.68
CA ILE A 130 -0.18 -14.34 -0.26
C ILE A 130 1.21 -14.77 0.24
N ILE A 131 2.07 -15.33 -0.62
CA ILE A 131 3.44 -15.70 -0.24
C ILE A 131 4.25 -14.44 0.03
N HIS A 132 4.19 -13.46 -0.88
CA HIS A 132 4.90 -12.19 -0.74
C HIS A 132 4.43 -11.43 0.49
N GLU A 133 3.12 -11.23 0.61
CA GLU A 133 2.56 -10.39 1.65
C GLU A 133 2.68 -11.01 3.05
N SER A 134 2.47 -12.32 3.19
CA SER A 134 2.56 -12.96 4.50
C SER A 134 3.99 -13.37 4.86
N ALA A 135 4.69 -14.11 4.01
CA ALA A 135 6.03 -14.60 4.34
C ALA A 135 7.13 -13.55 4.18
N GLY A 136 6.92 -12.54 3.31
CA GLY A 136 7.85 -11.43 3.15
C GLY A 136 7.72 -10.37 4.24
N HIS A 137 6.51 -9.83 4.44
CA HIS A 137 6.29 -8.68 5.33
C HIS A 137 6.06 -9.08 6.79
N ALA A 138 5.22 -10.09 7.08
CA ALA A 138 4.78 -10.34 8.45
C ALA A 138 5.91 -10.73 9.43
N PRO A 139 6.90 -11.56 9.09
CA PRO A 139 7.90 -12.02 10.05
C PRO A 139 8.78 -10.92 10.64
N ILE A 140 9.13 -9.91 9.85
CA ILE A 140 10.02 -8.82 10.28
C ILE A 140 9.31 -7.79 11.17
N ILE A 141 7.97 -7.75 11.15
CA ILE A 141 7.16 -6.85 12.00
C ILE A 141 7.37 -7.16 13.49
N GLY A 142 7.81 -8.36 13.84
CA GLY A 142 8.21 -8.73 15.19
C GLY A 142 9.36 -7.91 15.78
N ASP A 143 10.21 -7.30 14.93
CA ASP A 143 11.22 -6.33 15.38
C ASP A 143 10.59 -4.98 15.70
N THR A 144 10.76 -4.52 16.95
CA THR A 144 10.10 -3.30 17.45
C THR A 144 10.51 -2.04 16.68
N ALA A 145 11.77 -1.91 16.29
CA ALA A 145 12.27 -0.73 15.58
C ALA A 145 11.78 -0.72 14.13
N TYR A 146 11.75 -1.87 13.47
CA TYR A 146 11.16 -2.01 12.14
C TYR A 146 9.63 -1.77 12.16
N ASN A 147 8.93 -2.31 13.15
CA ASN A 147 7.50 -2.08 13.37
C ASN A 147 7.17 -0.58 13.46
N GLN A 148 7.95 0.17 14.25
CA GLN A 148 7.80 1.62 14.37
C GLN A 148 8.06 2.32 13.03
N TYR A 149 9.13 1.93 12.34
CA TYR A 149 9.44 2.47 11.02
C TYR A 149 8.31 2.22 10.02
N LEU A 150 7.80 1.00 9.91
CA LEU A 150 6.77 0.65 8.93
C LEU A 150 5.47 1.42 9.18
N SER A 151 5.01 1.50 10.43
CA SER A 151 3.80 2.27 10.76
C SER A 151 4.00 3.77 10.57
N TYR A 152 5.20 4.28 10.85
CA TYR A 152 5.54 5.67 10.60
C TYR A 152 5.62 5.98 9.09
N PHE A 153 6.23 5.08 8.31
CA PHE A 153 6.25 5.18 6.85
C PHE A 153 4.84 5.29 6.29
N GLY A 154 3.95 4.40 6.74
CA GLY A 154 2.54 4.45 6.38
C GLY A 154 1.87 5.79 6.66
N SER A 155 2.13 6.39 7.85
CA SER A 155 1.56 7.68 8.24
C SER A 155 2.05 8.87 7.39
N ILE A 156 3.28 8.80 6.90
CA ILE A 156 3.85 9.77 5.95
C ILE A 156 3.26 9.52 4.55
N GLY A 157 3.23 8.26 4.11
CA GLY A 157 2.75 7.86 2.79
C GLY A 157 1.27 8.17 2.56
N ALA A 158 0.44 8.04 3.59
CA ALA A 158 -0.98 8.41 3.53
C ALA A 158 -1.24 9.89 3.20
N LYS A 159 -0.22 10.75 3.35
CA LYS A 159 -0.28 12.20 3.06
C LYS A 159 0.40 12.58 1.75
N ALA A 160 1.15 11.69 1.12
CA ALA A 160 1.91 11.98 -0.08
C ALA A 160 0.99 12.34 -1.26
N ILE A 161 1.26 13.47 -1.88
CA ILE A 161 0.54 13.89 -3.08
C ILE A 161 1.10 13.13 -4.28
N PHE A 162 0.21 12.56 -5.09
CA PHE A 162 0.58 11.96 -6.38
C PHE A 162 0.12 12.83 -7.54
N SER A 163 0.74 12.69 -8.70
CA SER A 163 0.31 13.39 -9.92
C SER A 163 -0.84 12.65 -10.61
N SER A 164 -1.58 13.34 -11.48
CA SER A 164 -2.58 12.67 -12.30
C SER A 164 -1.96 11.58 -13.19
N ASN A 165 -0.72 11.77 -13.65
CA ASN A 165 -0.01 10.79 -14.47
C ASN A 165 0.36 9.52 -13.68
N ASP A 166 0.74 9.66 -12.40
CA ASP A 166 0.96 8.50 -11.53
C ASP A 166 -0.32 7.70 -11.32
N PHE A 167 -1.46 8.39 -11.18
CA PHE A 167 -2.75 7.73 -11.05
C PHE A 167 -3.15 6.97 -12.33
N GLU A 168 -2.93 7.58 -13.50
CA GLU A 168 -3.15 6.91 -14.79
C GLU A 168 -2.26 5.67 -14.94
N LEU A 169 -0.99 5.76 -14.54
CA LEU A 169 -0.09 4.61 -14.55
C LEU A 169 -0.57 3.51 -13.59
N TYR A 170 -0.96 3.87 -12.37
CA TYR A 170 -1.51 2.92 -11.41
C TYR A 170 -2.72 2.16 -11.98
N GLU A 171 -3.69 2.87 -12.56
CA GLU A 171 -4.88 2.26 -13.17
C GLU A 171 -4.52 1.35 -14.36
N ALA A 172 -3.53 1.74 -15.17
CA ALA A 172 -3.05 0.92 -16.28
C ALA A 172 -2.37 -0.37 -15.79
N ILE A 173 -1.52 -0.29 -14.76
CA ILE A 173 -0.88 -1.46 -14.14
C ILE A 173 -1.93 -2.37 -13.52
N ARG A 174 -2.87 -1.82 -12.76
CA ARG A 174 -3.97 -2.58 -12.14
C ARG A 174 -4.77 -3.35 -13.17
N ARG A 175 -5.14 -2.69 -14.29
CA ARG A 175 -5.86 -3.34 -15.39
C ARG A 175 -5.05 -4.46 -16.04
N LEU A 176 -3.76 -4.24 -16.28
CA LEU A 176 -2.87 -5.25 -16.84
C LEU A 176 -2.74 -6.47 -15.92
N SER A 177 -2.59 -6.24 -14.62
CA SER A 177 -2.49 -7.32 -13.63
C SER A 177 -3.75 -8.17 -13.59
N ILE A 178 -4.93 -7.55 -13.52
CA ILE A 178 -6.22 -8.25 -13.56
C ILE A 178 -6.31 -9.12 -14.83
N LEU A 179 -5.94 -8.56 -16.00
CA LEU A 179 -5.98 -9.32 -17.25
C LEU A 179 -5.01 -10.51 -17.24
N LYS A 180 -3.81 -10.37 -16.66
CA LYS A 180 -2.81 -11.46 -16.61
C LYS A 180 -3.20 -12.58 -15.62
N GLU A 181 -4.01 -12.28 -14.62
CA GLU A 181 -4.52 -13.25 -13.65
C GLU A 181 -5.72 -14.05 -14.18
N MET A 182 -6.42 -13.55 -15.20
CA MET A 182 -7.56 -14.24 -15.80
C MET A 182 -7.09 -15.46 -16.63
N PRO A 183 -7.54 -16.68 -16.34
CA PRO A 183 -7.11 -17.89 -17.05
C PRO A 183 -7.38 -17.87 -18.56
N ASP A 184 -8.48 -17.21 -18.98
CA ASP A 184 -8.92 -17.12 -20.37
C ASP A 184 -8.71 -15.72 -20.96
N ALA A 185 -7.72 -14.98 -20.47
CA ALA A 185 -7.49 -13.62 -20.93
C ALA A 185 -7.15 -13.56 -22.42
N ASP A 186 -7.80 -12.63 -23.12
CA ASP A 186 -7.51 -12.35 -24.53
C ASP A 186 -6.07 -11.79 -24.67
N VAL A 187 -5.24 -12.48 -25.43
CA VAL A 187 -3.85 -12.08 -25.70
C VAL A 187 -3.79 -10.67 -26.32
N ALA A 188 -4.78 -10.30 -27.14
CA ALA A 188 -4.86 -8.95 -27.71
C ALA A 188 -5.20 -7.89 -26.65
N ALA A 189 -6.03 -8.23 -25.64
CA ALA A 189 -6.34 -7.33 -24.53
C ALA A 189 -5.10 -7.13 -23.63
N ILE A 190 -4.35 -8.18 -23.32
CA ILE A 190 -3.08 -8.09 -22.58
C ILE A 190 -2.07 -7.20 -23.33
N ALA A 191 -1.85 -7.44 -24.63
CA ALA A 191 -0.92 -6.66 -25.43
C ALA A 191 -1.32 -5.18 -25.54
N LYS A 192 -2.63 -4.88 -25.52
CA LYS A 192 -3.14 -3.50 -25.47
C LYS A 192 -2.84 -2.85 -24.11
N ALA A 193 -3.10 -3.55 -23.01
CA ALA A 193 -2.83 -3.04 -21.68
C ALA A 193 -1.33 -2.82 -21.43
N GLU A 194 -0.46 -3.70 -21.93
CA GLU A 194 1.00 -3.52 -21.89
C GLU A 194 1.46 -2.24 -22.62
N LYS A 195 0.86 -1.94 -23.79
CA LYS A 195 1.13 -0.69 -24.51
C LYS A 195 0.64 0.53 -23.74
N GLU A 196 -0.49 0.43 -23.06
CA GLU A 196 -1.03 1.50 -22.21
C GLU A 196 -0.09 1.78 -21.03
N VAL A 197 0.38 0.76 -20.32
CA VAL A 197 1.39 0.90 -19.26
C VAL A 197 2.66 1.56 -19.79
N ALA A 198 3.20 1.09 -20.91
CA ALA A 198 4.41 1.66 -21.50
C ALA A 198 4.20 3.13 -21.93
N PHE A 199 3.01 3.50 -22.42
CA PHE A 199 2.67 4.88 -22.74
C PHE A 199 2.62 5.76 -21.47
N CYS A 200 1.95 5.32 -20.40
CA CYS A 200 1.89 6.05 -19.13
C CYS A 200 3.28 6.23 -18.52
N GLN A 201 4.10 5.17 -18.51
CA GLN A 201 5.49 5.24 -18.02
C GLN A 201 6.34 6.28 -18.75
N LYS A 202 6.17 6.38 -20.07
CA LYS A 202 6.92 7.35 -20.89
C LYS A 202 6.48 8.80 -20.63
N ASN A 203 5.25 9.02 -20.16
CA ASN A 203 4.64 10.34 -19.99
C ASN A 203 4.48 10.76 -18.52
N LEU A 204 5.16 10.10 -17.58
CA LEU A 204 5.04 10.41 -16.14
C LEU A 204 5.42 11.86 -15.80
N GLY A 205 6.37 12.46 -16.50
CA GLY A 205 6.91 13.77 -16.14
C GLY A 205 7.86 13.73 -14.94
N GLU A 206 7.91 14.82 -14.18
CA GLU A 206 8.66 14.87 -12.93
C GLU A 206 8.01 13.97 -11.88
N PRO A 207 8.79 13.23 -11.09
CA PRO A 207 8.24 12.32 -10.11
C PRO A 207 7.52 13.07 -8.97
N SER A 208 6.31 12.65 -8.67
CA SER A 208 5.52 13.16 -7.54
C SER A 208 6.12 12.75 -6.18
N GLU A 209 5.56 13.30 -5.09
CA GLU A 209 5.92 12.88 -3.72
C GLU A 209 5.68 11.39 -3.51
N MET A 210 4.56 10.86 -3.99
CA MET A 210 4.25 9.45 -3.88
C MET A 210 5.23 8.59 -4.70
N ALA A 211 5.60 9.01 -5.90
CA ALA A 211 6.56 8.29 -6.74
C ALA A 211 7.95 8.24 -6.08
N LEU A 212 8.41 9.36 -5.49
CA LEU A 212 9.69 9.41 -4.76
C LEU A 212 9.64 8.57 -3.47
N LEU A 213 8.55 8.66 -2.73
CA LEU A 213 8.33 7.88 -1.51
C LEU A 213 8.28 6.38 -1.83
N SER A 214 7.64 5.99 -2.95
CA SER A 214 7.61 4.59 -3.40
C SER A 214 9.01 4.05 -3.70
N ARG A 215 9.97 4.88 -4.15
CA ARG A 215 11.38 4.46 -4.29
C ARG A 215 12.02 4.17 -2.94
N LEU A 216 11.76 5.00 -1.91
CA LEU A 216 12.24 4.74 -0.55
C LEU A 216 11.62 3.45 0.01
N HIS A 217 10.32 3.23 -0.22
CA HIS A 217 9.65 2.00 0.19
C HIS A 217 10.29 0.78 -0.48
N TRP A 218 10.50 0.86 -1.81
CA TRP A 218 11.13 -0.21 -2.58
C TRP A 218 12.53 -0.56 -2.07
N TRP A 219 13.37 0.45 -1.87
CA TRP A 219 14.76 0.23 -1.43
C TRP A 219 14.91 -0.13 0.06
N THR A 220 13.82 -0.13 0.81
CA THR A 220 13.82 -0.47 2.24
C THR A 220 12.86 -1.62 2.54
N VAL A 221 11.58 -1.37 2.51
CA VAL A 221 10.56 -2.36 2.91
C VAL A 221 10.60 -3.59 2.00
N GLU A 222 10.84 -3.41 0.69
CA GLU A 222 10.86 -4.51 -0.28
C GLU A 222 12.24 -5.12 -0.48
N TYR A 223 13.27 -4.31 -0.67
CA TYR A 223 14.61 -4.75 -1.09
C TYR A 223 15.72 -4.34 -0.13
N GLY A 224 15.38 -4.04 1.11
CA GLY A 224 16.32 -3.53 2.10
C GLY A 224 17.29 -4.57 2.66
N LEU A 225 18.53 -4.14 2.85
CA LEU A 225 19.57 -4.84 3.59
C LEU A 225 19.97 -4.04 4.83
N ILE A 226 20.35 -4.73 5.92
CA ILE A 226 20.77 -4.11 7.18
C ILE A 226 22.15 -4.61 7.63
N GLY A 227 22.97 -3.73 8.16
CA GLY A 227 24.32 -4.02 8.65
C GLY A 227 25.39 -3.16 7.99
N SER A 228 26.54 -3.72 7.66
CA SER A 228 27.58 -3.04 6.87
C SER A 228 27.56 -3.49 5.41
N LEU A 229 28.24 -2.75 4.53
CA LEU A 229 28.35 -3.11 3.11
C LEU A 229 28.98 -4.50 2.91
N GLU A 230 29.92 -4.88 3.80
CA GLU A 230 30.65 -6.15 3.75
C GLU A 230 29.89 -7.30 4.42
N ASN A 231 29.03 -6.98 5.39
CA ASN A 231 28.29 -7.98 6.17
C ASN A 231 26.86 -7.51 6.40
N SER A 232 26.06 -7.54 5.35
CA SER A 232 24.65 -7.19 5.40
C SER A 232 23.76 -8.41 5.50
N LYS A 233 22.56 -8.23 6.05
CA LYS A 233 21.49 -9.22 6.19
C LYS A 233 20.24 -8.73 5.48
N ILE A 234 19.45 -9.66 4.96
CA ILE A 234 18.20 -9.37 4.26
C ILE A 234 17.10 -9.09 5.28
N TYR A 235 16.36 -7.99 5.10
CA TYR A 235 15.12 -7.73 5.84
C TYR A 235 13.96 -7.34 4.90
N GLY A 236 14.24 -6.96 3.65
CA GLY A 236 13.21 -6.54 2.70
C GLY A 236 12.31 -7.68 2.25
N ALA A 237 10.99 -7.44 2.21
CA ALA A 237 9.96 -8.45 1.97
C ALA A 237 10.05 -9.09 0.58
N GLY A 238 10.36 -8.31 -0.46
CA GLY A 238 10.58 -8.81 -1.82
C GLY A 238 11.71 -9.83 -1.88
N LEU A 239 12.81 -9.57 -1.17
CA LEU A 239 13.92 -10.54 -1.05
C LEU A 239 13.54 -11.75 -0.18
N LEU A 240 12.78 -11.55 0.90
CA LEU A 240 12.39 -12.63 1.82
C LEU A 240 11.37 -13.60 1.20
N SER A 241 10.62 -13.18 0.19
CA SER A 241 9.58 -13.99 -0.48
C SER A 241 10.00 -14.55 -1.85
N SER A 242 11.19 -14.22 -2.34
CA SER A 242 11.71 -14.66 -3.64
C SER A 242 12.71 -15.80 -3.48
N ILE A 243 12.50 -16.89 -4.25
CA ILE A 243 13.42 -18.06 -4.26
C ILE A 243 14.77 -17.71 -4.92
N GLY A 244 14.76 -16.88 -5.97
CA GLY A 244 15.94 -16.58 -6.78
C GLY A 244 16.70 -15.35 -6.29
N GLU A 245 15.98 -14.25 -6.10
CA GLU A 245 16.59 -12.95 -5.80
C GLU A 245 17.26 -12.91 -4.42
N SER A 246 16.72 -13.62 -3.42
CA SER A 246 17.35 -13.73 -2.10
C SER A 246 18.77 -14.28 -2.18
N ALA A 247 19.02 -15.26 -3.03
CA ALA A 247 20.35 -15.82 -3.24
C ALA A 247 21.22 -14.93 -4.12
N ASN A 248 20.67 -14.39 -5.21
CA ASN A 248 21.39 -13.57 -6.16
C ASN A 248 21.83 -12.24 -5.56
N CYS A 249 20.98 -11.60 -4.76
CA CYS A 249 21.29 -10.31 -4.15
C CYS A 249 22.51 -10.31 -3.23
N MET A 250 22.89 -11.46 -2.68
CA MET A 250 24.07 -11.58 -1.81
C MET A 250 25.38 -11.81 -2.56
N LYS A 251 25.33 -12.01 -3.89
CA LYS A 251 26.53 -12.18 -4.71
C LYS A 251 27.35 -10.89 -4.79
N PRO A 252 28.68 -11.00 -4.95
CA PRO A 252 29.58 -9.83 -5.05
C PRO A 252 29.27 -8.90 -6.23
N GLU A 253 28.67 -9.41 -7.30
CA GLU A 253 28.34 -8.67 -8.52
C GLU A 253 27.21 -7.66 -8.30
N VAL A 254 26.35 -7.91 -7.33
CA VAL A 254 25.25 -6.99 -7.00
C VAL A 254 25.78 -5.85 -6.15
N LYS A 255 25.72 -4.64 -6.71
CA LYS A 255 26.22 -3.43 -6.04
C LYS A 255 25.42 -3.13 -4.78
N LYS A 256 26.12 -2.94 -3.66
CA LYS A 256 25.55 -2.51 -2.38
C LYS A 256 25.92 -1.07 -2.10
N ILE A 257 24.95 -0.25 -1.74
CA ILE A 257 25.07 1.20 -1.53
C ILE A 257 24.55 1.52 -0.12
N THR A 258 25.26 2.39 0.60
CA THR A 258 24.74 2.88 1.90
C THR A 258 23.42 3.61 1.70
N TYR A 259 22.41 3.25 2.50
CA TYR A 259 21.11 3.89 2.44
C TYR A 259 21.14 5.31 2.99
N THR A 260 20.81 6.26 2.15
CA THR A 260 20.68 7.69 2.46
C THR A 260 19.50 8.26 1.70
N LEU A 261 19.19 9.54 1.88
CA LEU A 261 18.13 10.24 1.13
C LEU A 261 18.34 10.16 -0.40
N ASP A 262 19.58 10.01 -0.88
CA ASP A 262 19.87 9.86 -2.30
C ASP A 262 19.19 8.65 -2.95
N ALA A 263 18.70 7.69 -2.16
CA ALA A 263 17.94 6.54 -2.67
C ALA A 263 16.67 6.95 -3.45
N VAL A 264 16.11 8.13 -3.20
CA VAL A 264 14.99 8.69 -3.98
C VAL A 264 15.33 8.90 -5.46
N ASN A 265 16.60 9.02 -5.81
CA ASN A 265 17.07 9.27 -7.17
C ASN A 265 17.23 7.97 -7.99
N TYR A 266 17.09 6.81 -7.36
CA TYR A 266 17.23 5.51 -8.00
C TYR A 266 15.85 4.93 -8.35
N PRO A 267 15.45 4.95 -9.63
CA PRO A 267 14.24 4.27 -10.05
C PRO A 267 14.41 2.75 -9.91
N PHE A 268 13.30 2.04 -9.85
CA PHE A 268 13.27 0.58 -9.80
C PHE A 268 12.41 0.02 -10.93
N ASP A 269 12.63 -1.25 -11.24
CA ASP A 269 11.83 -2.01 -12.22
C ASP A 269 11.37 -3.31 -11.57
N ILE A 270 10.07 -3.44 -11.36
CA ILE A 270 9.45 -4.60 -10.69
C ILE A 270 9.55 -5.89 -11.51
N THR A 271 9.94 -5.81 -12.78
CA THR A 271 9.99 -6.96 -13.70
C THR A 271 11.36 -7.61 -13.82
N LYS A 272 12.36 -7.08 -13.10
CA LYS A 272 13.76 -7.52 -13.19
C LYS A 272 14.41 -7.59 -11.83
N GLU A 273 15.43 -8.44 -11.73
CA GLU A 273 16.35 -8.42 -10.58
C GLU A 273 16.98 -7.04 -10.43
N GLN A 274 17.13 -6.59 -9.20
CA GLN A 274 17.60 -5.23 -8.93
C GLN A 274 19.12 -5.12 -9.15
N PRO A 275 19.61 -4.14 -9.94
CA PRO A 275 21.03 -3.99 -10.26
C PRO A 275 21.87 -3.48 -9.08
N GLN A 276 21.23 -2.87 -8.09
CA GLN A 276 21.83 -2.43 -6.83
C GLN A 276 20.84 -2.62 -5.68
N LEU A 277 21.38 -2.68 -4.47
CA LEU A 277 20.60 -2.71 -3.22
C LEU A 277 21.16 -1.71 -2.22
N PHE A 278 20.31 -1.30 -1.28
CA PHE A 278 20.68 -0.33 -0.25
C PHE A 278 20.83 -1.01 1.11
N VAL A 279 21.89 -0.64 1.81
CA VAL A 279 22.23 -1.18 3.14
C VAL A 279 22.05 -0.07 4.17
N THR A 280 21.13 -0.26 5.10
CA THR A 280 21.00 0.60 6.28
C THR A 280 21.82 0.07 7.44
N PRO A 281 22.53 0.91 8.20
CA PRO A 281 23.25 0.42 9.38
C PRO A 281 22.30 -0.03 10.50
N THR A 282 21.16 0.62 10.65
CA THR A 282 20.14 0.35 11.67
C THR A 282 18.75 0.72 11.17
N PHE A 283 17.68 0.22 11.79
CA PHE A 283 16.32 0.67 11.49
C PHE A 283 16.07 2.12 11.93
N GLN A 284 16.82 2.63 12.90
CA GLN A 284 16.75 4.06 13.28
C GLN A 284 17.19 4.97 12.10
N ASN A 285 18.21 4.58 11.32
CA ASN A 285 18.62 5.32 10.14
C ASN A 285 17.51 5.39 9.06
N LEU A 286 16.64 4.38 8.97
CA LEU A 286 15.48 4.43 8.07
C LEU A 286 14.52 5.57 8.46
N ILE A 287 14.28 5.73 9.77
CA ILE A 287 13.43 6.81 10.30
C ILE A 287 14.07 8.17 10.02
N GLU A 288 15.37 8.32 10.22
CA GLU A 288 16.09 9.57 9.97
C GLU A 288 16.04 9.99 8.49
N VAL A 289 16.21 9.05 7.58
CA VAL A 289 16.09 9.33 6.13
C VAL A 289 14.66 9.66 5.75
N LEU A 290 13.69 8.95 6.31
CA LEU A 290 12.27 9.21 6.07
C LEU A 290 11.85 10.59 6.59
N GLU A 291 12.35 11.01 7.78
CA GLU A 291 12.14 12.36 8.32
C GLU A 291 12.70 13.44 7.38
N ALA A 292 13.95 13.25 6.93
CA ALA A 292 14.57 14.19 5.99
C ALA A 292 13.78 14.29 4.67
N PHE A 293 13.19 13.21 4.20
CA PHE A 293 12.30 13.24 3.04
C PHE A 293 10.98 13.94 3.37
N ALA A 294 10.34 13.62 4.49
CA ALA A 294 9.08 14.20 4.92
C ALA A 294 9.15 15.73 5.06
N ASP A 295 10.31 16.27 5.48
CA ASP A 295 10.55 17.72 5.55
C ASP A 295 10.52 18.42 4.18
N THR A 296 10.62 17.66 3.09
CA THR A 296 10.48 18.18 1.72
C THR A 296 9.04 18.14 1.20
N MET A 297 8.15 17.40 1.86
CA MET A 297 6.78 17.15 1.42
C MET A 297 5.84 18.31 1.73
N ALA A 298 4.81 18.43 0.91
CA ALA A 298 3.79 19.49 0.99
C ALA A 298 3.09 19.55 2.35
N PHE A 299 2.88 18.42 3.01
CA PHE A 299 2.20 18.39 4.30
C PHE A 299 3.02 19.01 5.44
N ARG A 300 4.34 19.11 5.31
CA ARG A 300 5.22 19.82 6.26
C ARG A 300 5.58 21.23 5.80
N LYS A 301 5.73 21.43 4.49
CA LYS A 301 6.10 22.74 3.95
C LYS A 301 4.96 23.73 3.91
N GLY A 302 3.78 23.30 3.48
CA GLY A 302 2.68 24.21 3.20
C GLY A 302 3.03 25.22 2.09
N GLY A 303 2.31 26.36 2.07
CA GLY A 303 2.56 27.46 1.14
C GLY A 303 2.18 27.18 -0.32
N THR A 304 2.54 28.09 -1.19
CA THR A 304 2.11 28.13 -2.61
C THR A 304 2.56 26.91 -3.39
N GLU A 305 3.82 26.48 -3.25
CA GLU A 305 4.33 25.31 -3.96
C GLU A 305 3.55 24.02 -3.61
N SER A 306 3.13 23.91 -2.36
CA SER A 306 2.33 22.77 -1.90
C SER A 306 0.92 22.79 -2.48
N VAL A 307 0.31 23.97 -2.61
CA VAL A 307 -0.99 24.11 -3.28
C VAL A 307 -0.87 23.82 -4.79
N LEU A 308 0.22 24.23 -5.44
CA LEU A 308 0.47 23.90 -6.85
C LEU A 308 0.54 22.38 -7.08
N LYS A 309 1.20 21.63 -6.18
CA LYS A 309 1.18 20.16 -6.24
C LYS A 309 -0.23 19.59 -6.13
N ALA A 310 -1.08 20.16 -5.26
CA ALA A 310 -2.48 19.76 -5.15
C ALA A 310 -3.28 20.05 -6.42
N ILE A 311 -2.97 21.14 -7.14
CA ILE A 311 -3.58 21.45 -8.44
C ILE A 311 -3.14 20.43 -9.51
N GLU A 312 -1.86 20.06 -9.55
CA GLU A 312 -1.33 19.05 -10.47
C GLU A 312 -1.89 17.64 -10.21
N CYS A 313 -2.24 17.35 -8.96
CA CYS A 313 -2.84 16.08 -8.56
C CYS A 313 -4.19 15.81 -9.26
N LYS A 314 -5.00 16.85 -9.46
CA LYS A 314 -6.37 16.77 -10.04
C LYS A 314 -7.35 15.86 -9.29
N ASN A 315 -6.97 15.40 -8.11
CA ASN A 315 -7.80 14.63 -7.19
C ASN A 315 -8.00 15.43 -5.90
N PRO A 316 -8.95 15.05 -5.03
CA PRO A 316 -9.14 15.74 -3.77
C PRO A 316 -7.86 15.78 -2.94
N CYS A 317 -7.48 16.98 -2.50
CA CYS A 317 -6.44 17.23 -1.54
C CYS A 317 -6.99 18.10 -0.40
N THR A 318 -6.26 18.23 0.67
CA THR A 318 -6.59 19.11 1.80
C THR A 318 -5.52 20.16 2.00
N ALA A 319 -5.92 21.42 2.03
CA ALA A 319 -5.08 22.53 2.49
C ALA A 319 -5.49 22.94 3.93
N VAL A 320 -4.50 23.09 4.80
CA VAL A 320 -4.68 23.47 6.20
C VAL A 320 -4.25 24.91 6.38
N PHE A 321 -5.15 25.74 6.84
CA PHE A 321 -4.88 27.14 7.22
C PHE A 321 -4.19 27.21 8.59
N SER A 322 -3.49 28.28 8.86
CA SER A 322 -2.84 28.54 10.15
C SER A 322 -3.81 28.54 11.34
N SER A 323 -5.09 28.78 11.09
CA SER A 323 -6.16 28.65 12.08
C SER A 323 -6.48 27.21 12.48
N GLY A 324 -6.02 26.22 11.68
CA GLY A 324 -6.39 24.82 11.78
C GLY A 324 -7.59 24.41 10.91
N LEU A 325 -8.23 25.36 10.20
CA LEU A 325 -9.27 25.02 9.23
C LEU A 325 -8.68 24.20 8.10
N GLN A 326 -9.34 23.10 7.76
CA GLN A 326 -8.98 22.19 6.68
C GLN A 326 -9.98 22.34 5.54
N VAL A 327 -9.48 22.66 4.34
CA VAL A 327 -10.29 22.77 3.12
C VAL A 327 -9.94 21.60 2.22
N SER A 328 -10.91 20.73 1.98
CA SER A 328 -10.76 19.52 1.15
C SER A 328 -11.53 19.68 -0.16
N GLY A 329 -10.90 19.31 -1.28
CA GLY A 329 -11.51 19.35 -2.61
C GLY A 329 -10.47 19.26 -3.72
N VAL A 330 -10.90 19.36 -4.97
CA VAL A 330 -10.01 19.41 -6.14
C VAL A 330 -9.55 20.86 -6.33
N PHE A 331 -8.28 21.13 -6.02
CA PHE A 331 -7.70 22.46 -6.19
C PHE A 331 -7.52 22.78 -7.66
N THR A 332 -7.91 23.99 -8.07
CA THR A 332 -7.86 24.43 -9.47
C THR A 332 -7.18 25.79 -9.67
N ASP A 333 -7.03 26.58 -8.61
CA ASP A 333 -6.39 27.88 -8.71
C ASP A 333 -5.73 28.28 -7.37
N VAL A 334 -4.64 29.06 -7.47
CA VAL A 334 -3.92 29.62 -6.35
C VAL A 334 -3.42 31.03 -6.69
N GLY A 335 -3.77 31.99 -5.86
CA GLY A 335 -3.21 33.34 -5.95
C GLY A 335 -1.87 33.40 -5.21
N MET A 336 -0.92 34.20 -5.72
CA MET A 336 0.37 34.43 -5.07
C MET A 336 0.78 35.90 -5.19
N ASP A 337 1.52 36.39 -4.21
CA ASP A 337 2.14 37.71 -4.22
C ASP A 337 3.55 37.68 -4.85
N LEU A 338 4.26 38.83 -4.78
CA LEU A 338 5.62 38.96 -5.33
C LEU A 338 6.67 38.16 -4.54
N GLU A 339 6.37 37.75 -3.32
CA GLU A 339 7.21 36.94 -2.44
C GLU A 339 6.84 35.47 -2.49
N ASN A 340 5.98 35.11 -3.46
CA ASN A 340 5.47 33.72 -3.67
C ASN A 340 4.66 33.19 -2.48
N GLN A 341 4.04 34.09 -1.67
CA GLN A 341 3.13 33.68 -0.60
C GLN A 341 1.73 33.46 -1.16
N THR A 342 1.03 32.47 -0.61
CA THR A 342 -0.36 32.15 -1.01
C THR A 342 -1.28 33.29 -0.59
N THR A 343 -2.00 33.90 -1.53
CA THR A 343 -2.95 34.99 -1.28
C THR A 343 -4.41 34.58 -1.45
N TYR A 344 -4.64 33.44 -2.13
CA TYR A 344 -5.96 32.94 -2.46
C TYR A 344 -5.88 31.47 -2.84
N ILE A 345 -6.91 30.69 -2.50
CA ILE A 345 -7.08 29.31 -2.96
C ILE A 345 -8.47 29.10 -3.53
N LYS A 346 -8.58 28.14 -4.47
CA LYS A 346 -9.86 27.74 -5.06
C LYS A 346 -9.87 26.23 -5.33
N THR A 347 -10.98 25.61 -4.95
CA THR A 347 -11.37 24.28 -5.38
C THR A 347 -12.55 24.33 -6.35
N THR A 348 -12.78 23.28 -7.11
CA THR A 348 -13.93 23.15 -8.02
C THR A 348 -14.58 21.77 -7.82
N GLY A 349 -15.90 21.72 -7.95
CA GLY A 349 -16.69 20.53 -7.61
C GLY A 349 -16.79 20.33 -6.09
N PRO A 350 -17.28 19.19 -5.64
CA PRO A 350 -17.55 18.96 -4.22
C PRO A 350 -16.34 19.23 -3.33
N SER A 351 -16.57 20.06 -2.33
CA SER A 351 -15.56 20.47 -1.35
C SER A 351 -16.14 20.35 0.07
N ALA A 352 -15.30 20.21 1.07
CA ALA A 352 -15.71 20.15 2.46
C ALA A 352 -14.75 20.88 3.37
N LEU A 353 -15.26 21.44 4.45
CA LEU A 353 -14.47 22.07 5.51
C LEU A 353 -14.43 21.15 6.72
N ALA A 354 -13.26 21.07 7.34
CA ALA A 354 -13.05 20.23 8.51
C ALA A 354 -12.15 20.91 9.55
N PHE A 355 -12.16 20.39 10.76
CA PHE A 355 -11.24 20.74 11.82
C PHE A 355 -10.86 19.48 12.60
N ASN A 356 -9.58 19.28 12.87
CA ASN A 356 -9.04 18.07 13.49
C ASN A 356 -9.53 16.78 12.78
N ASN A 357 -9.49 16.79 11.44
CA ASN A 357 -9.91 15.68 10.56
C ASN A 357 -11.38 15.25 10.76
N LYS A 358 -12.24 16.18 11.16
CA LYS A 358 -13.68 15.97 11.23
C LYS A 358 -14.42 17.08 10.49
N GLU A 359 -15.33 16.68 9.60
CA GLU A 359 -16.16 17.59 8.82
C GLU A 359 -16.92 18.55 9.76
N LEU A 360 -16.93 19.81 9.41
CA LEU A 360 -17.71 20.83 10.12
C LEU A 360 -19.18 20.71 9.74
N GLU A 361 -20.04 20.74 10.75
CA GLU A 361 -21.49 20.66 10.55
C GLU A 361 -21.96 21.76 9.60
N GLY A 362 -22.71 21.36 8.56
CA GLY A 362 -23.22 22.27 7.53
C GLY A 362 -22.21 22.63 6.44
N HIS A 363 -20.97 22.18 6.50
CA HIS A 363 -19.91 22.53 5.53
C HIS A 363 -19.33 21.31 4.78
N GLY A 364 -20.14 20.29 4.56
CA GLY A 364 -19.78 19.11 3.77
C GLY A 364 -19.94 19.34 2.26
N LYS A 365 -19.58 18.31 1.49
CA LYS A 365 -19.58 18.32 0.01
C LYS A 365 -20.91 18.67 -0.65
N THR A 366 -22.03 18.45 0.03
CA THR A 366 -23.36 18.82 -0.49
C THR A 366 -23.59 20.32 -0.42
N TYR A 367 -23.11 20.97 0.62
CA TYR A 367 -23.23 22.43 0.79
C TYR A 367 -22.25 23.17 -0.13
N HIS A 368 -20.99 22.70 -0.24
CA HIS A 368 -19.98 23.25 -1.14
C HIS A 368 -19.86 22.45 -2.44
N ALA A 369 -21.01 22.13 -3.06
CA ALA A 369 -21.03 21.22 -4.24
C ALA A 369 -20.28 21.79 -5.46
N GLU A 370 -20.26 23.12 -5.62
CA GLU A 370 -19.63 23.79 -6.79
C GLU A 370 -18.15 24.13 -6.52
N GLY A 371 -17.70 24.00 -5.28
CA GLY A 371 -16.35 24.34 -4.87
C GLY A 371 -16.30 25.28 -3.69
N PHE A 372 -15.09 25.63 -3.32
CA PHE A 372 -14.79 26.57 -2.24
C PHE A 372 -13.67 27.50 -2.67
N SER A 373 -13.72 28.76 -2.22
CA SER A 373 -12.62 29.68 -2.44
C SER A 373 -12.50 30.70 -1.31
N SER A 374 -11.27 31.13 -1.02
CA SER A 374 -11.04 32.12 0.02
C SER A 374 -9.72 32.85 -0.17
N PRO A 375 -9.65 34.17 0.16
CA PRO A 375 -8.40 34.85 0.41
C PRO A 375 -7.63 34.21 1.57
N VAL A 376 -6.31 34.33 1.53
CA VAL A 376 -5.37 33.89 2.58
C VAL A 376 -4.48 35.07 2.92
N GLY A 377 -4.28 35.35 4.21
CA GLY A 377 -3.38 36.45 4.61
C GLY A 377 -3.86 37.22 5.81
N LYS A 378 -3.10 38.27 6.16
CA LYS A 378 -3.40 39.25 7.24
C LYS A 378 -4.28 40.37 6.75
N LEU A 379 -5.05 40.94 7.67
CA LEU A 379 -5.73 42.21 7.44
C LEU A 379 -4.74 43.38 7.52
N LYS A 380 -4.82 44.29 6.55
CA LYS A 380 -3.93 45.47 6.43
C LYS A 380 -3.95 46.38 7.64
N ALA A 381 -5.06 46.43 8.38
CA ALA A 381 -5.25 47.33 9.52
C ALA A 381 -4.83 46.72 10.89
N SER A 382 -4.24 45.52 10.91
CA SER A 382 -3.98 44.81 12.16
C SER A 382 -2.65 44.07 12.14
N GLU A 383 -1.87 44.19 13.21
CA GLU A 383 -0.70 43.36 13.45
C GLU A 383 -1.09 41.94 13.93
N LYS A 384 -2.27 41.82 14.55
CA LYS A 384 -2.79 40.55 15.07
C LYS A 384 -3.42 39.74 13.95
N ALA A 385 -3.10 38.44 13.88
CA ALA A 385 -3.71 37.54 12.93
C ALA A 385 -5.22 37.43 13.14
N LEU A 386 -6.01 37.39 12.05
CA LEU A 386 -7.48 37.38 12.14
C LEU A 386 -7.98 36.11 12.86
N GLU A 387 -7.28 34.97 12.73
CA GLU A 387 -7.62 33.75 13.47
C GLU A 387 -7.54 33.89 14.99
N ASP A 388 -6.77 34.87 15.48
CA ASP A 388 -6.56 35.13 16.91
C ASP A 388 -7.51 36.20 17.49
N TYR A 389 -8.35 36.83 16.65
CA TYR A 389 -9.29 37.85 17.12
C TYR A 389 -10.27 37.28 18.14
N THR A 390 -10.39 37.94 19.28
CA THR A 390 -11.48 37.73 20.23
C THR A 390 -12.76 38.39 19.73
N ASP A 391 -13.88 38.19 20.42
CA ASP A 391 -15.13 38.88 20.06
C ASP A 391 -15.04 40.41 20.26
N ALA A 392 -14.20 40.86 21.20
CA ALA A 392 -13.88 42.27 21.35
C ALA A 392 -13.08 42.81 20.15
N ASP A 393 -12.04 42.06 19.70
CA ASP A 393 -11.25 42.45 18.53
C ASP A 393 -12.12 42.48 17.25
N LEU A 394 -13.07 41.54 17.11
CA LEU A 394 -14.04 41.54 15.99
C LEU A 394 -14.91 42.81 16.03
N ALA A 395 -15.41 43.16 17.20
CA ALA A 395 -16.23 44.35 17.38
C ALA A 395 -15.44 45.63 17.07
N ASP A 396 -14.21 45.75 17.56
CA ASP A 396 -13.32 46.88 17.31
C ASP A 396 -12.96 47.03 15.83
N ALA A 397 -12.87 45.87 15.10
CA ALA A 397 -12.65 45.82 13.66
C ALA A 397 -13.95 46.07 12.84
N GLY A 398 -15.09 46.29 13.49
CA GLY A 398 -16.39 46.47 12.82
C GLY A 398 -16.99 45.17 12.23
N ILE A 399 -16.50 44.02 12.65
CA ILE A 399 -17.00 42.69 12.22
C ILE A 399 -18.12 42.30 13.20
N LEU A 400 -19.32 42.78 12.95
CA LEU A 400 -20.50 42.57 13.80
C LEU A 400 -21.60 41.87 13.02
N LYS A 401 -22.34 40.93 13.66
CA LYS A 401 -23.47 40.25 13.04
C LYS A 401 -24.51 41.25 12.51
N ASN A 402 -25.06 40.92 11.34
CA ASN A 402 -26.06 41.72 10.63
C ASN A 402 -25.58 43.13 10.27
N THR A 403 -24.30 43.38 10.17
CA THR A 403 -23.72 44.63 9.70
C THR A 403 -22.83 44.37 8.47
N THR A 404 -22.82 45.36 7.57
CA THR A 404 -21.89 45.31 6.42
C THR A 404 -20.51 45.77 6.87
N CYS A 405 -19.50 44.95 6.57
CA CYS A 405 -18.12 45.32 6.77
C CYS A 405 -17.29 45.11 5.49
N ALA A 406 -16.12 45.72 5.46
CA ALA A 406 -15.13 45.56 4.40
C ALA A 406 -13.80 45.15 5.04
N LEU A 407 -13.32 43.96 4.66
CA LEU A 407 -12.02 43.44 5.07
C LEU A 407 -11.02 43.66 3.94
N VAL A 408 -9.91 44.33 4.24
CA VAL A 408 -8.83 44.58 3.28
C VAL A 408 -7.60 43.80 3.74
N PHE A 409 -7.16 42.89 2.93
CA PHE A 409 -5.96 42.09 3.19
C PHE A 409 -4.69 42.84 2.76
N GLU A 410 -3.55 42.53 3.37
CA GLU A 410 -2.25 43.12 3.01
C GLU A 410 -1.88 42.85 1.55
N ASN A 411 -2.24 41.68 1.03
CA ASN A 411 -2.03 41.27 -0.36
C ASN A 411 -2.99 41.92 -1.37
N GLY A 412 -3.88 42.81 -0.88
CA GLY A 412 -4.79 43.60 -1.72
C GLY A 412 -6.14 42.97 -2.00
N PHE A 413 -6.43 41.77 -1.55
CA PHE A 413 -7.78 41.21 -1.59
C PHE A 413 -8.73 42.06 -0.69
N GLN A 414 -9.96 42.22 -1.15
CA GLN A 414 -11.03 42.89 -0.44
C GLN A 414 -12.26 41.99 -0.38
N VAL A 415 -12.81 41.81 0.81
CA VAL A 415 -14.07 41.10 1.05
C VAL A 415 -15.04 42.11 1.65
N GLN A 416 -16.14 42.38 0.95
CA GLN A 416 -17.17 43.30 1.41
C GLN A 416 -18.53 42.59 1.41
N GLY A 417 -19.20 42.53 2.54
CA GLY A 417 -20.49 41.90 2.69
C GLY A 417 -21.12 42.08 4.05
N MET A 418 -22.33 41.61 4.23
CA MET A 418 -23.02 41.60 5.51
C MET A 418 -22.63 40.34 6.29
N VAL A 419 -22.06 40.50 7.47
CA VAL A 419 -21.65 39.38 8.34
C VAL A 419 -22.89 38.65 8.88
N GLU A 420 -23.03 37.41 8.58
CA GLU A 420 -24.11 36.56 9.10
C GLU A 420 -23.69 35.79 10.36
N SER A 421 -22.53 35.18 10.32
CA SER A 421 -22.02 34.35 11.41
C SER A 421 -20.49 34.19 11.35
N TRP A 422 -19.94 33.67 12.43
CA TRP A 422 -18.56 33.16 12.44
C TRP A 422 -18.47 31.87 13.26
N LEU A 423 -17.49 31.07 12.93
CA LEU A 423 -17.21 29.79 13.59
C LEU A 423 -15.83 29.84 14.28
N ARG A 424 -15.81 29.38 15.54
CA ARG A 424 -14.57 29.20 16.33
C ARG A 424 -14.43 27.77 16.80
N LYS A 425 -13.20 27.31 16.83
CA LYS A 425 -12.79 26.06 17.51
C LYS A 425 -11.48 26.33 18.25
N GLU A 426 -11.34 25.79 19.46
CA GLU A 426 -10.10 25.89 20.26
C GLU A 426 -9.54 27.32 20.35
N ASN A 427 -10.41 28.30 20.53
CA ASN A 427 -10.12 29.74 20.57
C ASN A 427 -9.62 30.36 19.26
N LYS A 428 -9.56 29.60 18.16
CA LYS A 428 -9.24 30.12 16.82
C LYS A 428 -10.51 30.45 16.05
N LEU A 429 -10.53 31.59 15.37
CA LEU A 429 -11.55 31.92 14.38
C LEU A 429 -11.25 31.14 13.09
N LEU A 430 -12.18 30.30 12.65
CA LEU A 430 -11.98 29.44 11.50
C LEU A 430 -12.65 29.96 10.23
N LEU A 431 -13.85 30.55 10.39
CA LEU A 431 -14.72 30.89 9.27
C LEU A 431 -15.54 32.11 9.60
N ILE A 432 -15.77 32.99 8.61
CA ILE A 432 -16.75 34.08 8.66
C ILE A 432 -17.67 33.95 7.45
N SER A 433 -18.98 33.88 7.67
CA SER A 433 -20.00 33.78 6.62
C SER A 433 -20.60 35.15 6.31
N PHE A 434 -20.69 35.49 5.03
CA PHE A 434 -21.23 36.77 4.54
C PHE A 434 -22.38 36.53 3.54
N SER A 435 -23.40 37.36 3.62
CA SER A 435 -24.38 37.57 2.54
C SER A 435 -24.10 38.87 1.79
N ASN A 436 -24.68 39.02 0.60
CA ASN A 436 -24.44 40.14 -0.30
C ASN A 436 -22.94 40.44 -0.45
N CYS A 437 -22.14 39.42 -0.61
CA CYS A 437 -20.70 39.51 -0.57
C CYS A 437 -20.08 39.76 -1.95
N THR A 438 -19.06 40.61 -1.99
CA THR A 438 -18.17 40.78 -3.11
C THR A 438 -16.74 40.53 -2.67
N VAL A 439 -16.01 39.73 -3.44
CA VAL A 439 -14.57 39.48 -3.25
C VAL A 439 -13.83 39.93 -4.50
N GLN A 440 -12.84 40.81 -4.31
CA GLN A 440 -12.04 41.38 -5.41
C GLN A 440 -10.57 41.43 -5.03
N ASP A 441 -9.68 41.35 -6.05
CA ASP A 441 -8.27 41.65 -5.86
C ASP A 441 -7.99 43.16 -6.01
N SER A 442 -6.73 43.59 -5.83
CA SER A 442 -6.28 44.97 -5.97
C SER A 442 -6.41 45.53 -7.39
N LYS A 443 -6.62 44.69 -8.40
CA LYS A 443 -6.82 45.03 -9.81
C LYS A 443 -8.30 45.13 -10.18
N GLY A 444 -9.21 44.81 -9.26
CA GLY A 444 -10.66 44.83 -9.48
C GLY A 444 -11.20 43.53 -10.14
N ASN A 445 -10.40 42.49 -10.25
CA ASN A 445 -10.92 41.21 -10.69
C ASN A 445 -11.85 40.62 -9.64
N SER A 446 -13.02 40.13 -10.06
CA SER A 446 -14.05 39.60 -9.15
C SER A 446 -13.86 38.10 -8.95
N TYR A 447 -13.79 37.68 -7.69
CA TYR A 447 -13.66 36.29 -7.26
C TYR A 447 -14.94 35.74 -6.62
N PHE A 448 -15.82 36.61 -6.11
CA PHE A 448 -17.16 36.31 -5.62
C PHE A 448 -18.12 37.45 -5.86
N LYS A 449 -19.39 37.15 -6.10
CA LYS A 449 -20.44 38.14 -6.35
C LYS A 449 -21.68 37.85 -5.52
N PRO A 450 -22.47 38.91 -5.17
CA PRO A 450 -23.65 38.76 -4.32
C PRO A 450 -24.68 37.76 -4.80
N GLU A 451 -24.86 37.61 -6.10
CA GLU A 451 -25.81 36.69 -6.73
C GLU A 451 -25.42 35.20 -6.59
N TRP A 452 -24.20 34.91 -6.10
CA TRP A 452 -23.76 33.53 -5.89
C TRP A 452 -24.11 32.95 -4.50
N GLY A 453 -24.76 33.77 -3.66
CA GLY A 453 -25.26 33.33 -2.36
C GLY A 453 -24.37 33.70 -1.19
N THR A 454 -24.26 32.83 -0.21
CA THR A 454 -23.42 33.01 0.96
C THR A 454 -21.96 32.78 0.64
N PHE A 455 -21.09 33.69 1.07
CA PHE A 455 -19.64 33.54 0.98
C PHE A 455 -19.07 33.10 2.33
N ASP A 456 -18.55 31.90 2.41
CA ASP A 456 -17.87 31.38 3.59
C ASP A 456 -16.35 31.63 3.44
N MET A 457 -15.85 32.62 4.14
CA MET A 457 -14.44 33.01 4.13
C MET A 457 -13.65 32.20 5.15
N ALA A 458 -12.72 31.39 4.67
CA ALA A 458 -11.73 30.72 5.53
C ALA A 458 -10.83 31.77 6.19
N VAL A 459 -10.50 31.60 7.45
CA VAL A 459 -9.62 32.48 8.19
C VAL A 459 -8.26 31.82 8.39
N GLY A 460 -7.19 32.56 8.06
CA GLY A 460 -5.81 32.14 8.31
C GLY A 460 -4.79 32.96 7.53
N GLU A 461 -3.65 33.22 8.16
CA GLU A 461 -2.57 34.01 7.56
C GLU A 461 -1.88 33.29 6.40
N LYS A 462 -1.79 31.97 6.49
CA LYS A 462 -1.03 31.14 5.53
C LYS A 462 -1.56 29.73 5.48
N ILE A 463 -1.21 29.03 4.42
CA ILE A 463 -1.38 27.58 4.30
C ILE A 463 -0.17 26.91 4.95
N VAL A 464 -0.40 26.13 5.99
CA VAL A 464 0.67 25.50 6.80
C VAL A 464 0.93 24.05 6.41
N SER A 465 -0.03 23.40 5.71
CA SER A 465 0.08 22.01 5.29
C SER A 465 -0.81 21.77 4.06
N VAL A 466 -0.36 20.92 3.15
CA VAL A 466 -1.19 20.43 2.04
C VAL A 466 -0.91 18.94 1.88
N TYR A 467 -1.96 18.11 1.80
CA TYR A 467 -1.79 16.66 1.67
C TYR A 467 -2.90 16.00 0.84
N ASN A 468 -2.65 14.80 0.41
CA ASN A 468 -3.57 14.02 -0.44
C ASN A 468 -4.83 13.58 0.31
N GLY A 469 -5.96 13.60 -0.39
CA GLY A 469 -7.26 13.17 0.11
C GLY A 469 -7.97 14.21 0.97
N ALA A 470 -9.21 13.91 1.32
CA ALA A 470 -10.00 14.75 2.21
C ALA A 470 -9.58 14.59 3.67
N ALA A 471 -9.77 15.64 4.48
CA ALA A 471 -9.46 15.62 5.90
C ALA A 471 -10.32 14.59 6.66
N ASP A 472 -11.62 14.55 6.39
CA ASP A 472 -12.55 13.52 6.87
C ASP A 472 -12.96 12.63 5.68
N LYS A 473 -12.14 11.63 5.37
CA LYS A 473 -12.37 10.74 4.24
C LYS A 473 -13.68 9.97 4.36
N ASP A 474 -14.03 9.52 5.57
CA ASP A 474 -15.26 8.76 5.83
C ASP A 474 -16.54 9.57 5.56
N ALA A 475 -16.48 10.91 5.67
CA ALA A 475 -17.58 11.81 5.33
C ALA A 475 -17.56 12.23 3.86
N PHE A 476 -16.37 12.39 3.29
CA PHE A 476 -16.18 12.93 1.94
C PHE A 476 -16.29 11.87 0.84
N GLU A 477 -15.71 10.69 1.04
CA GLU A 477 -15.69 9.63 0.03
C GLU A 477 -17.03 8.91 -0.06
N GLU A 478 -17.43 8.59 -1.29
CA GLU A 478 -18.55 7.67 -1.51
C GLU A 478 -18.04 6.25 -1.32
N ILE A 479 -18.34 5.68 -0.16
CA ILE A 479 -17.96 4.32 0.15
C ILE A 479 -18.88 3.39 -0.63
N ALA A 480 -18.40 2.92 -1.77
CA ALA A 480 -19.03 1.79 -2.45
C ALA A 480 -18.73 0.54 -1.62
N LEU A 481 -19.71 0.10 -0.82
CA LEU A 481 -19.64 -1.26 -0.28
C LEU A 481 -19.66 -2.19 -1.48
N VAL A 482 -18.50 -2.69 -1.87
CA VAL A 482 -18.37 -3.70 -2.92
C VAL A 482 -19.03 -4.96 -2.39
N SER A 483 -20.32 -5.07 -2.66
CA SER A 483 -21.07 -6.30 -2.44
C SER A 483 -20.77 -7.25 -3.59
N GLY A 484 -19.80 -8.08 -3.41
CA GLY A 484 -19.45 -9.12 -4.37
C GLY A 484 -17.96 -9.23 -4.57
N THR A 485 -17.40 -10.23 -3.99
CA THR A 485 -16.08 -10.72 -4.32
C THR A 485 -16.11 -11.13 -5.79
N ASN A 486 -15.40 -10.41 -6.64
CA ASN A 486 -15.00 -10.90 -7.96
C ASN A 486 -13.87 -11.95 -7.79
N THR A 487 -13.89 -12.74 -6.73
CA THR A 487 -13.00 -13.89 -6.61
C THR A 487 -13.38 -14.84 -7.71
N TYR A 488 -12.54 -14.88 -8.73
CA TYR A 488 -12.66 -15.85 -9.80
C TYR A 488 -12.47 -17.25 -9.19
N HIS A 489 -13.53 -18.05 -9.24
CA HIS A 489 -13.45 -19.46 -8.89
C HIS A 489 -13.26 -20.26 -10.19
N PRO A 490 -12.07 -20.77 -10.47
CA PRO A 490 -11.85 -21.59 -11.65
C PRO A 490 -12.76 -22.81 -11.58
N ASN A 491 -13.56 -23.03 -12.63
CA ASN A 491 -14.23 -24.30 -12.82
C ASN A 491 -13.22 -25.31 -13.33
N TYR A 492 -12.69 -26.13 -12.43
CA TYR A 492 -11.76 -27.18 -12.77
C TYR A 492 -12.48 -28.33 -13.48
N ASP A 493 -11.90 -28.82 -14.58
CA ASP A 493 -12.36 -30.03 -15.23
C ASP A 493 -12.03 -31.29 -14.41
N GLU A 494 -12.61 -32.44 -14.79
CA GLU A 494 -12.38 -33.69 -14.08
C GLU A 494 -10.92 -34.18 -14.10
N HIS A 495 -10.15 -33.82 -15.12
CA HIS A 495 -8.73 -34.13 -15.19
C HIS A 495 -7.94 -33.35 -14.14
N THR A 496 -8.18 -32.06 -14.03
CA THR A 496 -7.58 -31.16 -13.03
C THR A 496 -8.01 -31.56 -11.60
N LEU A 497 -9.30 -31.84 -11.40
CA LEU A 497 -9.77 -32.33 -10.10
C LEU A 497 -9.15 -33.67 -9.70
N ALA A 498 -8.91 -34.56 -10.66
CA ALA A 498 -8.19 -35.81 -10.39
C ALA A 498 -6.74 -35.54 -9.97
N TYR A 499 -6.07 -34.57 -10.59
CA TYR A 499 -4.72 -34.14 -10.22
C TYR A 499 -4.69 -33.55 -8.81
N HIS A 500 -5.62 -32.66 -8.48
CA HIS A 500 -5.76 -32.10 -7.12
C HIS A 500 -5.95 -33.20 -6.05
N ARG A 501 -6.71 -34.25 -6.37
CA ARG A 501 -6.90 -35.40 -5.45
C ARG A 501 -5.59 -36.12 -5.14
N LEU A 502 -4.66 -36.23 -6.09
CA LEU A 502 -3.36 -36.84 -5.85
C LEU A 502 -2.53 -36.05 -4.84
N PHE A 503 -2.47 -34.72 -4.99
CA PHE A 503 -1.82 -33.85 -4.00
C PHE A 503 -2.48 -33.94 -2.62
N GLN A 504 -3.83 -33.97 -2.58
CA GLN A 504 -4.55 -34.12 -1.32
C GLN A 504 -4.21 -35.43 -0.60
N GLN A 505 -4.04 -36.52 -1.34
CA GLN A 505 -3.68 -37.80 -0.76
C GLN A 505 -2.25 -37.78 -0.21
N VAL A 506 -1.28 -37.21 -0.94
CA VAL A 506 0.11 -37.03 -0.48
C VAL A 506 0.15 -36.16 0.77
N ARG A 507 -0.58 -35.03 0.77
CA ARG A 507 -0.71 -34.14 1.92
C ARG A 507 -1.31 -34.86 3.14
N THR A 508 -2.34 -35.67 2.94
CA THR A 508 -2.96 -36.47 4.01
C THR A 508 -1.98 -37.46 4.61
N CYS A 509 -1.15 -38.12 3.80
CA CYS A 509 -0.11 -39.02 4.30
C CYS A 509 0.90 -38.27 5.19
N ARG A 510 1.28 -37.06 4.78
CA ARG A 510 2.19 -36.20 5.54
C ARG A 510 1.57 -35.76 6.88
N GLU A 511 0.37 -35.20 6.85
CA GLU A 511 -0.32 -34.67 8.04
C GLU A 511 -0.60 -35.77 9.08
N LYS A 512 -0.96 -36.97 8.63
CA LYS A 512 -1.24 -38.11 9.50
C LYS A 512 -0.01 -38.93 9.86
N SER A 513 1.13 -38.67 9.21
CA SER A 513 2.34 -39.51 9.32
C SER A 513 2.06 -41.03 9.15
N SER A 514 1.15 -41.36 8.26
CA SER A 514 0.67 -42.72 8.01
C SER A 514 0.02 -42.87 6.63
N GLY A 515 -0.27 -44.12 6.22
CA GLY A 515 -0.96 -44.41 4.95
C GLY A 515 -0.05 -44.34 3.73
N TYR A 516 1.24 -44.51 3.90
CA TYR A 516 2.24 -44.39 2.83
C TYR A 516 2.13 -45.43 1.73
N ASP A 517 1.37 -46.53 1.93
CA ASP A 517 1.19 -47.58 0.94
C ASP A 517 0.54 -47.08 -0.37
N ILE A 518 -0.30 -46.04 -0.27
CA ILE A 518 -0.97 -45.40 -1.41
C ILE A 518 0.01 -44.63 -2.33
N LEU A 519 1.21 -44.26 -1.86
CA LEU A 519 2.15 -43.45 -2.63
C LEU A 519 2.58 -44.16 -3.95
N SER A 520 2.63 -45.46 -3.99
CA SER A 520 2.93 -46.21 -5.21
C SER A 520 1.81 -46.13 -6.26
N GLU A 521 0.54 -46.11 -5.82
CA GLU A 521 -0.62 -45.94 -6.69
C GLU A 521 -0.71 -44.50 -7.21
N ILE A 522 -0.42 -43.51 -6.35
CA ILE A 522 -0.37 -42.12 -6.75
C ILE A 522 0.72 -41.92 -7.81
N TRP A 523 1.93 -42.46 -7.60
CA TRP A 523 3.01 -42.41 -8.57
C TRP A 523 2.61 -43.03 -9.92
N ALA A 524 2.03 -44.23 -9.93
CA ALA A 524 1.55 -44.86 -11.16
C ALA A 524 0.50 -44.00 -11.89
N SER A 525 -0.37 -43.29 -11.13
CA SER A 525 -1.35 -42.38 -11.69
C SER A 525 -0.69 -41.15 -12.32
N LEU A 526 0.31 -40.56 -11.67
CA LEU A 526 1.09 -39.45 -12.23
C LEU A 526 1.77 -39.83 -13.53
N GLN A 527 2.45 -41.00 -13.56
CA GLN A 527 3.15 -41.49 -14.76
C GLN A 527 2.22 -41.77 -15.93
N SER A 528 0.96 -42.12 -15.67
CA SER A 528 -0.01 -42.45 -16.74
C SER A 528 -0.78 -41.25 -17.26
N LYS A 529 -1.08 -40.27 -16.41
CA LYS A 529 -2.04 -39.20 -16.71
C LYS A 529 -1.49 -37.75 -16.55
N HIS A 530 -0.40 -37.57 -15.82
CA HIS A 530 0.16 -36.25 -15.47
C HIS A 530 1.69 -36.26 -15.56
N ARG A 531 2.22 -36.64 -16.75
CA ARG A 531 3.67 -36.77 -16.98
C ARG A 531 4.42 -35.42 -16.90
N GLU A 532 3.71 -34.32 -16.98
CA GLU A 532 4.23 -32.97 -16.77
C GLU A 532 4.56 -32.68 -15.31
N ASP A 533 3.99 -33.46 -14.37
CA ASP A 533 4.18 -33.23 -12.94
C ASP A 533 5.65 -33.40 -12.51
N TRP A 534 6.06 -32.51 -11.65
CA TRP A 534 7.33 -32.57 -10.94
C TRP A 534 7.16 -32.37 -9.43
N LEU A 535 6.18 -31.53 -9.01
CA LEU A 535 6.02 -31.10 -7.62
C LEU A 535 5.39 -32.21 -6.76
N CYS A 536 4.33 -32.86 -7.21
CA CYS A 536 3.73 -33.98 -6.48
C CYS A 536 4.72 -35.14 -6.39
N SER A 537 5.46 -35.41 -7.49
CA SER A 537 6.53 -36.42 -7.54
C SER A 537 7.63 -36.12 -6.53
N LEU A 538 8.01 -34.83 -6.37
CA LEU A 538 9.00 -34.39 -5.38
C LEU A 538 8.48 -34.59 -3.95
N GLU A 539 7.21 -34.29 -3.68
CA GLU A 539 6.59 -34.49 -2.36
C GLU A 539 6.47 -35.98 -1.99
N ILE A 540 6.18 -36.85 -2.95
CA ILE A 540 6.20 -38.30 -2.74
C ILE A 540 7.62 -38.78 -2.39
N LEU A 541 8.62 -38.38 -3.18
CA LEU A 541 10.01 -38.74 -2.94
C LEU A 541 10.47 -38.32 -1.54
N GLU A 542 10.11 -37.12 -1.13
CA GLU A 542 10.40 -36.61 0.22
C GLU A 542 9.84 -37.54 1.31
N LEU A 543 8.56 -37.89 1.23
CA LEU A 543 7.92 -38.77 2.21
C LEU A 543 8.57 -40.13 2.27
N LEU A 544 8.94 -40.71 1.12
CA LEU A 544 9.61 -41.99 1.06
C LEU A 544 11.00 -41.94 1.68
N GLU A 545 11.80 -40.94 1.39
CA GLU A 545 13.18 -40.81 1.89
C GLU A 545 13.24 -40.45 3.37
N LEU A 546 12.41 -39.51 3.84
CA LEU A 546 12.37 -39.13 5.25
C LEU A 546 11.95 -40.28 6.15
N ASN A 547 11.09 -41.17 5.68
CA ASN A 547 10.61 -42.29 6.47
C ASN A 547 11.36 -43.60 6.17
N GLY A 548 12.34 -43.59 5.27
CA GLY A 548 13.11 -44.79 4.88
C GLY A 548 12.26 -45.88 4.22
N LEU A 549 11.22 -45.46 3.47
CA LEU A 549 10.23 -46.39 2.89
C LEU A 549 10.52 -46.66 1.41
N HIS A 550 10.14 -47.85 0.94
CA HIS A 550 10.08 -48.23 -0.49
C HIS A 550 11.29 -47.76 -1.31
N ALA A 551 12.50 -48.09 -0.88
CA ALA A 551 13.74 -47.62 -1.52
C ALA A 551 13.83 -47.85 -3.05
N PRO A 552 13.24 -48.90 -3.66
CA PRO A 552 13.16 -49.03 -5.12
C PRO A 552 12.31 -47.92 -5.76
N LEU A 553 11.14 -47.63 -5.21
CA LEU A 553 10.24 -46.56 -5.70
C LEU A 553 10.88 -45.19 -5.54
N ALA A 554 11.52 -44.94 -4.42
CA ALA A 554 12.23 -43.66 -4.18
C ALA A 554 13.34 -43.46 -5.25
N ARG A 555 14.10 -44.49 -5.59
CA ARG A 555 15.09 -44.42 -6.68
C ARG A 555 14.47 -44.16 -8.05
N GLU A 556 13.35 -44.80 -8.35
CA GLU A 556 12.63 -44.60 -9.60
C GLU A 556 12.16 -43.15 -9.75
N ILE A 557 11.50 -42.61 -8.73
CA ILE A 557 11.02 -41.22 -8.73
C ILE A 557 12.19 -40.24 -8.83
N ARG A 558 13.27 -40.47 -8.10
CA ARG A 558 14.48 -39.63 -8.16
C ARG A 558 15.06 -39.63 -9.58
N THR A 559 15.19 -40.78 -10.21
CA THR A 559 15.70 -40.90 -11.59
C THR A 559 14.78 -40.16 -12.57
N TYR A 560 13.46 -40.27 -12.40
CA TYR A 560 12.50 -39.52 -13.20
C TYR A 560 12.70 -38.00 -13.06
N LEU A 561 12.80 -37.49 -11.84
CA LEU A 561 13.01 -36.06 -11.58
C LEU A 561 14.35 -35.57 -12.15
N GLU A 562 15.44 -36.32 -11.96
CA GLU A 562 16.77 -35.98 -12.51
C GLU A 562 16.76 -35.95 -14.04
N ASN A 563 16.07 -36.92 -14.69
CA ASN A 563 15.90 -36.93 -16.14
C ASN A 563 15.08 -35.71 -16.60
N LYS A 564 13.95 -35.43 -15.94
CA LYS A 564 13.11 -34.27 -16.25
C LYS A 564 13.88 -32.94 -16.11
N ALA A 565 14.67 -32.78 -15.07
CA ALA A 565 15.54 -31.64 -14.89
C ALA A 565 16.59 -31.47 -16.00
N SER A 566 17.02 -32.58 -16.59
CA SER A 566 18.01 -32.59 -17.68
C SER A 566 17.40 -32.32 -19.05
N THR A 567 16.13 -32.70 -19.26
CA THR A 567 15.45 -32.62 -20.56
C THR A 567 14.56 -31.40 -20.71
N GLU A 568 14.09 -30.81 -19.60
CA GLU A 568 13.16 -29.69 -19.55
C GLU A 568 13.80 -28.53 -18.74
N PRO A 569 14.51 -27.60 -19.41
CA PRO A 569 15.30 -26.54 -18.74
C PRO A 569 14.49 -25.66 -17.79
N GLU A 570 13.21 -25.44 -18.07
CA GLU A 570 12.28 -24.66 -17.26
C GLU A 570 12.07 -25.22 -15.86
N TYR A 571 12.19 -26.54 -15.68
CA TYR A 571 12.06 -27.19 -14.37
C TYR A 571 13.40 -27.52 -13.72
N SER A 572 14.51 -27.35 -14.45
CA SER A 572 15.83 -27.81 -14.02
C SER A 572 16.21 -27.27 -12.64
N LYS A 573 16.14 -25.95 -12.47
CA LYS A 573 16.46 -25.31 -11.19
C LYS A 573 15.51 -25.74 -10.08
N LEU A 574 14.20 -25.69 -10.32
CA LEU A 574 13.17 -26.05 -9.34
C LEU A 574 13.35 -27.48 -8.81
N ILE A 575 13.58 -28.45 -9.70
CA ILE A 575 13.79 -29.84 -9.31
C ILE A 575 15.10 -30.00 -8.54
N HIS A 576 16.21 -29.42 -8.99
CA HIS A 576 17.50 -29.51 -8.29
C HIS A 576 17.42 -28.91 -6.88
N ASP A 577 16.79 -27.74 -6.74
CA ASP A 577 16.59 -27.07 -5.45
C ASP A 577 15.71 -27.94 -4.54
N GLY A 578 14.62 -28.53 -5.06
CA GLY A 578 13.78 -29.46 -4.31
C GLY A 578 14.51 -30.72 -3.85
N LEU A 579 15.30 -31.34 -4.73
CA LEU A 579 16.12 -32.51 -4.41
C LEU A 579 17.22 -32.17 -3.38
N TYR A 580 17.77 -30.97 -3.43
CA TYR A 580 18.73 -30.48 -2.43
C TYR A 580 18.09 -30.42 -1.03
N ILE A 581 16.87 -29.88 -0.92
CA ILE A 581 16.15 -29.78 0.37
C ILE A 581 15.81 -31.16 0.94
N ILE A 582 15.46 -32.13 0.11
CA ILE A 582 15.19 -33.50 0.57
C ILE A 582 16.44 -34.09 1.24
N LYS A 583 17.63 -33.84 0.67
CA LYS A 583 18.91 -34.30 1.25
C LYS A 583 19.32 -33.52 2.52
N HIS A 584 18.84 -32.30 2.67
CA HIS A 584 19.17 -31.40 3.77
C HIS A 584 17.86 -30.93 4.44
N PRO A 585 17.13 -31.82 5.10
CA PRO A 585 15.80 -31.52 5.58
C PRO A 585 15.83 -30.33 6.51
N VAL A 586 14.90 -29.43 6.29
CA VAL A 586 14.61 -28.32 7.20
C VAL A 586 14.07 -28.94 8.48
N SER A 587 14.77 -28.75 9.62
CA SER A 587 14.22 -29.15 10.91
C SER A 587 12.87 -28.44 11.07
N GLN A 588 11.81 -29.20 11.35
CA GLN A 588 10.51 -28.60 11.64
C GLN A 588 10.68 -27.58 12.75
N LEU A 589 10.07 -26.41 12.56
CA LEU A 589 9.82 -25.47 13.64
C LEU A 589 8.94 -26.21 14.67
N ASN A 590 9.53 -26.64 15.78
CA ASN A 590 8.83 -27.20 16.92
C ASN A 590 8.45 -26.11 17.89
#